data_0465445107710ee59674c3954f4edbb6
#
_entry.id   0465445107710ee59674c3954f4edbb6
#
_cell.length_a   1.000
_cell.length_b   1.000
_cell.length_c   1.000
_cell.angle_alpha   90.00
_cell.angle_beta   90.00
_cell.angle_gamma   90.00
#
_symmetry.space_group_name_H-M   'P 1'
#
loop_
_entity.id
_entity.type
_entity.pdbx_description
1 polymer ?
#
loop_
_entity_poly.entity_id
_entity_poly.type
_entity_poly.pdbx_seq_one_letter_code
_entity_poly.pdbx_strand_id
1 'polypeptide(L)'
;MDNVNLECQPGKIFGLLGLNGAGKTTLMRLLSTVLKPTSGTAKINGFDIISDPQKVRANIGFLSSDTALYPRLTAQETVTYFARLNGLEEELIQKRTDELFRIFNMESFRDRRVDKLSSGMKQKVSLARTIIHNPKILILDEPTLGLDVITSRNIIQFIRKAKEEDKCVLFSTHIMYEAEKLCDEIAVIHQGKILAVGTLEKLRDTIGLKNLDEIFVKLVGEEHEF
;
A
#
# COMPACT_ATOMS: atom_id res chain seq x y z
N MET A 1 -12.55 10.32 -8.83
CA MET A 1 -12.84 10.29 -7.39
C MET A 1 -13.95 11.27 -7.15
N ASP A 2 -15.00 10.83 -6.52
CA ASP A 2 -16.19 11.64 -6.30
C ASP A 2 -16.49 11.73 -4.80
N ASN A 3 -16.22 12.91 -4.22
CA ASN A 3 -16.50 13.27 -2.83
C ASN A 3 -16.01 12.25 -1.76
N VAL A 4 -14.78 11.76 -1.92
CA VAL A 4 -14.17 10.78 -1.02
C VAL A 4 -13.72 11.44 0.27
N ASN A 5 -14.20 10.92 1.42
CA ASN A 5 -13.78 11.32 2.75
C ASN A 5 -13.34 10.07 3.53
N LEU A 6 -12.08 10.04 3.96
CA LEU A 6 -11.48 8.92 4.69
C LEU A 6 -10.54 9.46 5.76
N GLU A 7 -10.46 8.73 6.87
CA GLU A 7 -9.49 8.98 7.93
C GLU A 7 -8.79 7.68 8.28
N CYS A 8 -7.45 7.70 8.32
CA CYS A 8 -6.62 6.54 8.69
C CYS A 8 -5.74 6.94 9.88
N GLN A 9 -5.69 6.11 10.90
CA GLN A 9 -4.99 6.39 12.15
C GLN A 9 -3.65 5.65 12.24
N PRO A 10 -2.65 6.18 12.98
CA PRO A 10 -1.43 5.45 13.33
C PRO A 10 -1.75 4.12 14.03
N GLY A 11 -0.89 3.12 13.84
CA GLY A 11 -1.08 1.78 14.41
C GLY A 11 -2.29 1.02 13.86
N LYS A 12 -2.81 1.44 12.68
CA LYS A 12 -3.95 0.79 12.02
C LYS A 12 -3.62 0.40 10.59
N ILE A 13 -4.25 -0.70 10.15
CA ILE A 13 -4.29 -1.11 8.74
C ILE A 13 -5.68 -0.76 8.22
N PHE A 14 -5.72 0.17 7.27
CA PHE A 14 -6.94 0.60 6.60
C PHE A 14 -7.01 -0.05 5.21
N GLY A 15 -8.03 -0.87 4.98
CA GLY A 15 -8.25 -1.57 3.73
C GLY A 15 -9.09 -0.75 2.74
N LEU A 16 -8.61 -0.60 1.52
CA LEU A 16 -9.39 -0.06 0.40
C LEU A 16 -9.82 -1.21 -0.51
N LEU A 17 -11.04 -1.69 -0.34
CA LEU A 17 -11.59 -2.83 -1.03
C LEU A 17 -12.41 -2.42 -2.24
N GLY A 18 -12.15 -2.99 -3.41
CA GLY A 18 -12.91 -2.69 -4.63
C GLY A 18 -12.43 -3.49 -5.83
N LEU A 19 -13.26 -3.61 -6.85
CA LEU A 19 -12.92 -4.28 -8.11
C LEU A 19 -11.84 -3.49 -8.89
N ASN A 20 -11.31 -4.12 -9.94
CA ASN A 20 -10.44 -3.44 -10.88
C ASN A 20 -11.19 -2.28 -11.55
N GLY A 21 -10.54 -1.11 -11.64
CA GLY A 21 -11.19 0.10 -12.15
C GLY A 21 -12.05 0.88 -11.15
N ALA A 22 -12.25 0.39 -9.92
CA ALA A 22 -13.06 1.08 -8.89
C ALA A 22 -12.49 2.44 -8.43
N GLY A 23 -11.21 2.74 -8.72
CA GLY A 23 -10.55 3.99 -8.36
C GLY A 23 -9.49 3.86 -7.25
N LYS A 24 -9.18 2.64 -6.75
CA LYS A 24 -8.19 2.41 -5.67
C LYS A 24 -6.84 3.07 -5.98
N THR A 25 -6.22 2.69 -7.10
CA THR A 25 -4.93 3.23 -7.56
C THR A 25 -4.98 4.75 -7.74
N THR A 26 -6.09 5.29 -8.27
CA THR A 26 -6.26 6.74 -8.44
C THR A 26 -6.25 7.46 -7.10
N LEU A 27 -6.98 6.96 -6.11
CA LEU A 27 -6.98 7.53 -4.76
C LEU A 27 -5.58 7.48 -4.14
N MET A 28 -4.90 6.35 -4.22
CA MET A 28 -3.54 6.20 -3.68
C MET A 28 -2.52 7.12 -4.37
N ARG A 29 -2.64 7.34 -5.69
CA ARG A 29 -1.82 8.29 -6.44
C ARG A 29 -2.09 9.75 -6.06
N LEU A 30 -3.33 10.11 -5.72
CA LEU A 30 -3.67 11.42 -5.17
C LEU A 30 -3.02 11.63 -3.80
N LEU A 31 -3.17 10.66 -2.89
CA LEU A 31 -2.58 10.72 -1.55
C LEU A 31 -1.05 10.75 -1.58
N SER A 32 -0.43 10.03 -2.51
CA SER A 32 1.04 10.02 -2.68
C SER A 32 1.58 11.19 -3.50
N THR A 33 0.74 12.17 -3.85
CA THR A 33 1.10 13.38 -4.62
C THR A 33 1.59 13.10 -6.05
N VAL A 34 1.35 11.92 -6.59
CA VAL A 34 1.62 11.57 -8.00
C VAL A 34 0.60 12.23 -8.93
N LEU A 35 -0.65 12.36 -8.47
CA LEU A 35 -1.72 13.10 -9.14
C LEU A 35 -2.15 14.28 -8.28
N LYS A 36 -2.65 15.34 -8.91
CA LYS A 36 -3.29 16.47 -8.23
C LYS A 36 -4.81 16.28 -8.25
N PRO A 37 -5.53 16.51 -7.14
CA PRO A 37 -6.98 16.49 -7.15
C PRO A 37 -7.53 17.70 -7.92
N THR A 38 -8.68 17.51 -8.57
CA THR A 38 -9.43 18.61 -9.22
C THR A 38 -10.02 19.56 -8.19
N SER A 39 -10.46 19.02 -7.05
CA SER A 39 -10.99 19.76 -5.90
C SER A 39 -10.75 18.97 -4.61
N GLY A 40 -10.88 19.64 -3.45
CA GLY A 40 -10.59 19.03 -2.15
C GLY A 40 -9.09 18.85 -1.91
N THR A 41 -8.75 18.31 -0.76
CA THR A 41 -7.37 18.02 -0.36
C THR A 41 -7.32 16.87 0.62
N ALA A 42 -6.12 16.43 1.01
CA ALA A 42 -5.88 15.49 2.10
C ALA A 42 -4.65 15.91 2.91
N LYS A 43 -4.62 15.50 4.19
CA LYS A 43 -3.45 15.69 5.05
C LYS A 43 -2.81 14.35 5.36
N ILE A 44 -1.50 14.28 5.19
CA ILE A 44 -0.67 13.11 5.45
C ILE A 44 0.36 13.50 6.53
N ASN A 45 0.24 12.91 7.71
CA ASN A 45 1.07 13.27 8.87
C ASN A 45 1.08 14.80 9.14
N GLY A 46 -0.09 15.44 8.99
CA GLY A 46 -0.26 16.88 9.17
C GLY A 46 0.09 17.77 7.96
N PHE A 47 0.75 17.22 6.93
CA PHE A 47 1.12 17.93 5.71
C PHE A 47 0.06 17.80 4.63
N ASP A 48 -0.27 18.90 3.98
CA ASP A 48 -1.26 18.93 2.90
C ASP A 48 -0.65 18.44 1.57
N ILE A 49 -1.39 17.58 0.83
CA ILE A 49 -0.92 16.99 -0.43
C ILE A 49 -0.71 18.01 -1.55
N ILE A 50 -1.31 19.21 -1.46
CA ILE A 50 -1.23 20.26 -2.48
C ILE A 50 -0.14 21.27 -2.11
N SER A 51 -0.17 21.81 -0.87
CA SER A 51 0.76 22.85 -0.42
C SER A 51 2.13 22.29 0.00
N ASP A 52 2.20 21.07 0.54
CA ASP A 52 3.41 20.47 1.10
C ASP A 52 3.82 19.13 0.46
N PRO A 53 3.76 18.96 -0.87
CA PRO A 53 3.93 17.64 -1.50
C PRO A 53 5.29 16.99 -1.24
N GLN A 54 6.35 17.79 -1.04
CA GLN A 54 7.68 17.26 -0.70
C GLN A 54 7.71 16.66 0.71
N LYS A 55 7.08 17.33 1.69
CA LYS A 55 6.97 16.82 3.05
C LYS A 55 6.10 15.58 3.12
N VAL A 56 5.01 15.54 2.33
CA VAL A 56 4.19 14.33 2.18
C VAL A 56 5.04 13.17 1.68
N ARG A 57 5.77 13.33 0.57
CA ARG A 57 6.63 12.27 0.01
C ARG A 57 7.71 11.78 0.97
N ALA A 58 8.27 12.65 1.79
CA ALA A 58 9.26 12.27 2.80
C ALA A 58 8.67 11.41 3.96
N ASN A 59 7.34 11.48 4.17
CA ASN A 59 6.64 10.75 5.24
C ASN A 59 5.97 9.46 4.78
N ILE A 60 5.88 9.20 3.47
CA ILE A 60 5.19 8.04 2.91
C ILE A 60 6.15 7.06 2.25
N GLY A 61 5.81 5.77 2.33
CA GLY A 61 6.28 4.75 1.42
C GLY A 61 5.14 4.38 0.47
N PHE A 62 5.29 4.69 -0.82
CA PHE A 62 4.27 4.37 -1.82
C PHE A 62 4.71 3.22 -2.72
N LEU A 63 4.03 2.07 -2.60
CA LEU A 63 4.13 0.95 -3.53
C LEU A 63 2.98 1.01 -4.51
N SER A 64 3.28 1.25 -5.79
CA SER A 64 2.32 1.17 -6.88
C SER A 64 2.55 -0.11 -7.70
N SER A 65 1.46 -0.74 -8.12
CA SER A 65 1.49 -1.92 -9.01
C SER A 65 2.21 -1.66 -10.34
N ASP A 66 2.15 -0.42 -10.83
CA ASP A 66 2.68 -0.03 -12.15
C ASP A 66 4.12 0.52 -12.10
N THR A 67 4.73 0.61 -10.92
CA THR A 67 6.05 1.22 -10.82
C THR A 67 7.16 0.25 -11.21
N ALA A 68 7.68 0.40 -12.42
CA ALA A 68 8.80 -0.39 -12.92
C ALA A 68 10.08 -0.19 -12.10
N LEU A 69 10.85 -1.25 -11.95
CA LEU A 69 12.22 -1.22 -11.45
C LEU A 69 13.18 -0.96 -12.62
N TYR A 70 14.38 -0.43 -12.30
CA TYR A 70 15.45 -0.26 -13.30
C TYR A 70 16.06 -1.61 -13.69
N PRO A 71 15.87 -2.12 -14.94
CA PRO A 71 16.25 -3.48 -15.31
C PRO A 71 17.74 -3.78 -15.18
N ARG A 72 18.57 -2.75 -15.34
CA ARG A 72 20.05 -2.86 -15.36
C ARG A 72 20.68 -2.84 -13.96
N LEU A 73 19.97 -2.33 -12.96
CA LEU A 73 20.45 -2.31 -11.58
C LEU A 73 20.29 -3.69 -10.94
N THR A 74 21.15 -4.01 -10.00
CA THR A 74 20.96 -5.16 -9.10
C THR A 74 19.86 -4.86 -8.06
N ALA A 75 19.43 -5.89 -7.34
CA ALA A 75 18.49 -5.72 -6.22
C ALA A 75 19.05 -4.74 -5.19
N GLN A 76 20.31 -4.90 -4.79
CA GLN A 76 20.98 -4.01 -3.84
C GLN A 76 21.12 -2.59 -4.37
N GLU A 77 21.64 -2.42 -5.59
CA GLU A 77 21.77 -1.09 -6.20
C GLU A 77 20.43 -0.36 -6.29
N THR A 78 19.35 -1.07 -6.59
CA THR A 78 18.00 -0.48 -6.61
C THR A 78 17.62 0.07 -5.23
N VAL A 79 17.77 -0.72 -4.17
CA VAL A 79 17.39 -0.31 -2.80
C VAL A 79 18.27 0.83 -2.31
N THR A 80 19.58 0.75 -2.50
CA THR A 80 20.53 1.80 -2.08
C THR A 80 20.37 3.10 -2.86
N TYR A 81 20.04 3.02 -4.15
CA TYR A 81 19.70 4.20 -4.96
C TYR A 81 18.51 4.98 -4.38
N PHE A 82 17.43 4.28 -4.03
CA PHE A 82 16.26 4.94 -3.42
C PHE A 82 16.56 5.45 -2.01
N ALA A 83 17.43 4.79 -1.25
CA ALA A 83 17.89 5.29 0.03
C ALA A 83 18.60 6.65 -0.11
N ARG A 84 19.52 6.78 -1.08
CA ARG A 84 20.21 8.04 -1.38
C ARG A 84 19.25 9.12 -1.86
N LEU A 85 18.27 8.79 -2.69
CA LEU A 85 17.23 9.74 -3.12
C LEU A 85 16.41 10.28 -1.96
N ASN A 86 16.25 9.51 -0.89
CA ASN A 86 15.59 9.93 0.35
C ASN A 86 16.56 10.61 1.35
N GLY A 87 17.80 10.85 0.98
CA GLY A 87 18.78 11.59 1.77
C GLY A 87 19.36 10.81 2.96
N LEU A 88 19.37 9.47 2.92
CA LEU A 88 19.99 8.67 3.97
C LEU A 88 21.52 8.73 3.86
N GLU A 89 22.20 8.78 5.00
CA GLU A 89 23.65 8.66 5.12
C GLU A 89 24.14 7.25 4.78
N GLU A 90 25.34 7.11 4.17
CA GLU A 90 25.85 5.83 3.65
C GLU A 90 25.92 4.72 4.71
N GLU A 91 26.31 5.04 5.94
CA GLU A 91 26.34 4.06 7.04
C GLU A 91 24.93 3.50 7.35
N LEU A 92 23.93 4.39 7.37
CA LEU A 92 22.54 4.01 7.59
C LEU A 92 21.98 3.23 6.38
N ILE A 93 22.36 3.58 5.16
CA ILE A 93 21.99 2.87 3.93
C ILE A 93 22.44 1.41 4.03
N GLN A 94 23.70 1.18 4.36
CA GLN A 94 24.23 -0.19 4.47
C GLN A 94 23.45 -1.01 5.53
N LYS A 95 23.31 -0.45 6.73
CA LYS A 95 22.59 -1.09 7.84
C LYS A 95 21.14 -1.43 7.46
N ARG A 96 20.40 -0.47 6.92
CA ARG A 96 18.99 -0.64 6.55
C ARG A 96 18.83 -1.60 5.38
N THR A 97 19.73 -1.55 4.39
CA THR A 97 19.72 -2.49 3.26
C THR A 97 19.90 -3.92 3.74
N ASP A 98 20.89 -4.19 4.61
CA ASP A 98 21.12 -5.52 5.15
C ASP A 98 19.94 -6.02 5.99
N GLU A 99 19.32 -5.13 6.78
CA GLU A 99 18.11 -5.44 7.54
C GLU A 99 16.95 -5.87 6.62
N LEU A 100 16.64 -5.07 5.59
CA LEU A 100 15.54 -5.35 4.67
C LEU A 100 15.78 -6.59 3.82
N PHE A 101 17.04 -6.85 3.43
CA PHE A 101 17.39 -8.06 2.71
C PHE A 101 17.15 -9.30 3.55
N ARG A 102 17.43 -9.27 4.85
CA ARG A 102 17.08 -10.37 5.78
C ARG A 102 15.58 -10.51 5.97
N ILE A 103 14.86 -9.40 6.22
CA ILE A 103 13.39 -9.42 6.42
C ILE A 103 12.66 -10.06 5.24
N PHE A 104 13.06 -9.71 4.01
CA PHE A 104 12.42 -10.21 2.79
C PHE A 104 13.08 -11.45 2.19
N ASN A 105 14.09 -12.03 2.84
CA ASN A 105 14.87 -13.18 2.30
C ASN A 105 15.39 -12.89 0.90
N MET A 106 16.17 -11.83 0.74
CA MET A 106 16.69 -11.34 -0.54
C MET A 106 18.18 -11.56 -0.72
N GLU A 107 18.90 -12.12 0.27
CA GLU A 107 20.35 -12.28 0.26
C GLU A 107 20.85 -13.09 -0.93
N SER A 108 20.14 -14.14 -1.31
CA SER A 108 20.54 -15.06 -2.40
C SER A 108 20.52 -14.43 -3.80
N PHE A 109 19.86 -13.26 -3.95
CA PHE A 109 19.79 -12.55 -5.22
C PHE A 109 20.17 -11.07 -5.12
N ARG A 110 20.89 -10.70 -4.05
CA ARG A 110 21.36 -9.34 -3.77
C ARG A 110 22.02 -8.68 -4.98
N ASP A 111 22.96 -9.37 -5.60
CA ASP A 111 23.77 -8.87 -6.72
C ASP A 111 23.19 -9.25 -8.10
N ARG A 112 21.99 -9.86 -8.11
CA ARG A 112 21.32 -10.21 -9.36
C ARG A 112 20.61 -9.00 -9.93
N ARG A 113 20.77 -8.77 -11.23
CA ARG A 113 20.09 -7.68 -11.95
C ARG A 113 18.59 -7.89 -11.98
N VAL A 114 17.85 -6.79 -11.89
CA VAL A 114 16.38 -6.77 -11.84
C VAL A 114 15.74 -7.47 -13.05
N ASP A 115 16.33 -7.36 -14.26
CA ASP A 115 15.84 -8.03 -15.45
C ASP A 115 15.88 -9.58 -15.34
N LYS A 116 16.70 -10.12 -14.44
CA LYS A 116 16.85 -11.56 -14.16
C LYS A 116 16.06 -12.06 -12.95
N LEU A 117 15.29 -11.20 -12.31
CA LEU A 117 14.47 -11.56 -11.14
C LEU A 117 13.08 -12.06 -11.54
N SER A 118 12.54 -13.01 -10.79
CA SER A 118 11.13 -13.40 -10.88
C SER A 118 10.20 -12.26 -10.44
N SER A 119 8.89 -12.36 -10.73
CA SER A 119 7.89 -11.38 -10.29
C SER A 119 7.90 -11.20 -8.77
N GLY A 120 7.92 -12.29 -8.01
CA GLY A 120 8.00 -12.26 -6.54
C GLY A 120 9.30 -11.62 -6.02
N MET A 121 10.45 -11.90 -6.65
CA MET A 121 11.71 -11.22 -6.29
C MET A 121 11.65 -9.73 -6.60
N LYS A 122 11.10 -9.32 -7.75
CA LYS A 122 10.90 -7.91 -8.10
C LYS A 122 9.99 -7.19 -7.10
N GLN A 123 8.93 -7.85 -6.65
CA GLN A 123 8.03 -7.29 -5.65
C GLN A 123 8.71 -7.06 -4.31
N LYS A 124 9.55 -8.01 -3.86
CA LYS A 124 10.37 -7.82 -2.65
C LYS A 124 11.31 -6.62 -2.76
N VAL A 125 11.98 -6.45 -3.91
CA VAL A 125 12.84 -5.28 -4.19
C VAL A 125 12.01 -3.99 -4.19
N SER A 126 10.80 -4.01 -4.79
CA SER A 126 9.89 -2.87 -4.80
C SER A 126 9.43 -2.48 -3.40
N LEU A 127 9.11 -3.45 -2.54
CA LEU A 127 8.80 -3.20 -1.13
C LEU A 127 10.01 -2.63 -0.39
N ALA A 128 11.18 -3.26 -0.51
CA ALA A 128 12.39 -2.81 0.18
C ALA A 128 12.75 -1.36 -0.17
N ARG A 129 12.73 -0.97 -1.46
CA ARG A 129 12.97 0.42 -1.87
C ARG A 129 11.92 1.40 -1.35
N THR A 130 10.66 0.95 -1.22
CA THR A 130 9.54 1.77 -0.73
C THR A 130 9.68 2.13 0.74
N ILE A 131 10.34 1.26 1.54
CA ILE A 131 10.41 1.41 2.99
C ILE A 131 11.83 1.68 3.52
N ILE A 132 12.82 1.78 2.65
CA ILE A 132 14.24 1.95 3.07
C ILE A 132 14.45 3.19 3.97
N HIS A 133 13.71 4.25 3.74
CA HIS A 133 13.77 5.50 4.50
C HIS A 133 12.91 5.49 5.77
N ASN A 134 12.33 4.33 6.13
CA ASN A 134 11.50 4.13 7.32
C ASN A 134 10.31 5.09 7.46
N PRO A 135 9.44 5.18 6.45
CA PRO A 135 8.29 6.09 6.47
C PRO A 135 7.32 5.76 7.59
N LYS A 136 6.59 6.78 8.08
CA LYS A 136 5.53 6.61 9.07
C LYS A 136 4.24 6.06 8.47
N ILE A 137 4.03 6.29 7.18
CA ILE A 137 2.80 5.93 6.48
C ILE A 137 3.16 5.07 5.27
N LEU A 138 2.50 3.93 5.13
CA LEU A 138 2.63 3.02 4.01
C LEU A 138 1.37 3.07 3.17
N ILE A 139 1.51 3.35 1.88
CA ILE A 139 0.44 3.29 0.88
C ILE A 139 0.79 2.16 -0.07
N LEU A 140 0.06 1.04 0.01
CA LEU A 140 0.40 -0.21 -0.67
C LEU A 140 -0.72 -0.59 -1.64
N ASP A 141 -0.49 -0.39 -2.93
CA ASP A 141 -1.46 -0.69 -3.99
C ASP A 141 -1.30 -2.14 -4.47
N GLU A 142 -2.25 -3.00 -4.08
CA GLU A 142 -2.31 -4.43 -4.41
C GLU A 142 -0.96 -5.17 -4.21
N PRO A 143 -0.33 -5.11 -3.03
CA PRO A 143 1.05 -5.55 -2.84
C PRO A 143 1.25 -7.06 -2.99
N THR A 144 0.20 -7.86 -2.97
CA THR A 144 0.21 -9.34 -3.07
C THR A 144 -0.22 -9.85 -4.44
N LEU A 145 -0.66 -8.95 -5.34
CA LEU A 145 -1.20 -9.33 -6.65
C LEU A 145 -0.18 -10.11 -7.51
N GLY A 146 -0.62 -11.25 -8.04
CA GLY A 146 0.20 -12.08 -8.95
C GLY A 146 1.39 -12.77 -8.30
N LEU A 147 1.41 -12.89 -6.98
CA LEU A 147 2.48 -13.54 -6.22
C LEU A 147 2.08 -14.94 -5.77
N ASP A 148 3.10 -15.78 -5.59
CA ASP A 148 2.91 -17.08 -4.92
C ASP A 148 2.54 -16.93 -3.44
N VAL A 149 1.97 -17.99 -2.87
CA VAL A 149 1.47 -18.01 -1.48
C VAL A 149 2.54 -17.66 -0.45
N ILE A 150 3.80 -18.10 -0.66
CA ILE A 150 4.89 -17.86 0.30
C ILE A 150 5.28 -16.38 0.29
N THR A 151 5.45 -15.81 -0.90
CA THR A 151 5.78 -14.39 -1.06
C THR A 151 4.67 -13.49 -0.51
N SER A 152 3.39 -13.78 -0.84
CA SER A 152 2.23 -13.06 -0.30
C SER A 152 2.18 -13.10 1.22
N ARG A 153 2.44 -14.28 1.82
CA ARG A 153 2.48 -14.44 3.28
C ARG A 153 3.57 -13.57 3.94
N ASN A 154 4.74 -13.49 3.34
CA ASN A 154 5.83 -12.64 3.86
C ASN A 154 5.45 -11.15 3.84
N ILE A 155 4.78 -10.71 2.77
CA ILE A 155 4.28 -9.32 2.66
C ILE A 155 3.21 -9.04 3.72
N ILE A 156 2.28 -9.95 3.91
CA ILE A 156 1.24 -9.85 4.95
C ILE A 156 1.87 -9.76 6.35
N GLN A 157 2.89 -10.57 6.64
CA GLN A 157 3.62 -10.48 7.90
C GLN A 157 4.34 -9.14 8.06
N PHE A 158 4.95 -8.62 7.01
CA PHE A 158 5.55 -7.29 7.01
C PHE A 158 4.51 -6.19 7.31
N ILE A 159 3.33 -6.24 6.69
CA ILE A 159 2.24 -5.27 6.93
C ILE A 159 1.79 -5.31 8.41
N ARG A 160 1.65 -6.49 9.00
CA ARG A 160 1.30 -6.64 10.42
C ARG A 160 2.38 -6.05 11.33
N LYS A 161 3.65 -6.35 11.03
CA LYS A 161 4.78 -5.78 11.79
C LYS A 161 4.82 -4.26 11.69
N ALA A 162 4.55 -3.68 10.51
CA ALA A 162 4.48 -2.23 10.34
C ALA A 162 3.40 -1.60 11.24
N LYS A 163 2.25 -2.26 11.40
CA LYS A 163 1.21 -1.84 12.36
C LYS A 163 1.72 -1.90 13.80
N GLU A 164 2.40 -2.97 14.21
CA GLU A 164 2.99 -3.13 15.55
C GLU A 164 4.05 -2.04 15.85
N GLU A 165 4.69 -1.50 14.81
CA GLU A 165 5.63 -0.37 14.87
C GLU A 165 4.91 1.01 14.83
N ASP A 166 3.61 1.06 15.09
CA ASP A 166 2.77 2.27 15.09
C ASP A 166 2.72 3.01 13.75
N LYS A 167 2.97 2.32 12.63
CA LYS A 167 2.80 2.91 11.29
C LYS A 167 1.34 2.90 10.88
N CYS A 168 0.93 3.93 10.13
CA CYS A 168 -0.35 3.93 9.43
C CYS A 168 -0.19 3.19 8.09
N VAL A 169 -1.02 2.18 7.83
CA VAL A 169 -0.98 1.41 6.59
C VAL A 169 -2.28 1.56 5.83
N LEU A 170 -2.24 2.16 4.65
CA LEU A 170 -3.32 2.13 3.67
C LEU A 170 -3.00 1.03 2.64
N PHE A 171 -3.88 0.03 2.57
CA PHE A 171 -3.67 -1.18 1.79
C PHE A 171 -4.84 -1.37 0.81
N SER A 172 -4.58 -1.46 -0.49
CA SER A 172 -5.63 -1.81 -1.45
C SER A 172 -5.61 -3.28 -1.80
N THR A 173 -6.79 -3.85 -1.95
CA THR A 173 -6.97 -5.22 -2.43
C THR A 173 -8.34 -5.38 -3.10
N HIS A 174 -8.45 -6.39 -3.95
CA HIS A 174 -9.74 -6.91 -4.42
C HIS A 174 -10.01 -8.32 -3.84
N ILE A 175 -9.15 -8.79 -2.92
CA ILE A 175 -9.24 -10.11 -2.28
C ILE A 175 -9.87 -9.94 -0.90
N MET A 176 -11.15 -10.35 -0.76
CA MET A 176 -11.94 -10.20 0.48
C MET A 176 -11.25 -10.83 1.68
N TYR A 177 -10.69 -12.02 1.50
CA TYR A 177 -9.98 -12.73 2.58
C TYR A 177 -8.79 -11.92 3.15
N GLU A 178 -8.05 -11.19 2.31
CA GLU A 178 -6.96 -10.33 2.78
C GLU A 178 -7.49 -9.17 3.59
N ALA A 179 -8.57 -8.51 3.11
CA ALA A 179 -9.21 -7.41 3.83
C ALA A 179 -9.72 -7.86 5.20
N GLU A 180 -10.43 -8.99 5.27
CA GLU A 180 -10.91 -9.55 6.54
C GLU A 180 -9.81 -9.89 7.55
N LYS A 181 -8.66 -10.40 7.06
CA LYS A 181 -7.58 -10.88 7.92
C LYS A 181 -6.59 -9.81 8.36
N LEU A 182 -6.49 -8.72 7.61
CA LEU A 182 -5.46 -7.71 7.83
C LEU A 182 -6.02 -6.40 8.36
N CYS A 183 -7.18 -5.95 7.85
CA CYS A 183 -7.62 -4.60 8.06
C CYS A 183 -8.35 -4.42 9.40
N ASP A 184 -8.03 -3.34 10.09
CA ASP A 184 -8.79 -2.87 11.25
C ASP A 184 -10.07 -2.18 10.81
N GLU A 185 -9.97 -1.43 9.69
CA GLU A 185 -11.10 -0.76 9.05
C GLU A 185 -11.03 -0.99 7.54
N ILE A 186 -12.20 -1.08 6.91
CA ILE A 186 -12.35 -1.33 5.47
C ILE A 186 -13.24 -0.24 4.89
N ALA A 187 -12.75 0.38 3.80
CA ALA A 187 -13.58 1.19 2.91
C ALA A 187 -13.88 0.43 1.64
N VAL A 188 -15.14 0.27 1.31
CA VAL A 188 -15.59 -0.29 0.03
C VAL A 188 -15.66 0.84 -0.98
N ILE A 189 -14.89 0.73 -2.07
CA ILE A 189 -14.86 1.72 -3.15
C ILE A 189 -15.43 1.12 -4.44
N HIS A 190 -16.30 1.87 -5.11
CA HIS A 190 -16.85 1.54 -6.42
C HIS A 190 -17.00 2.81 -7.26
N GLN A 191 -16.65 2.77 -8.56
CA GLN A 191 -16.74 3.88 -9.51
C GLN A 191 -16.24 5.24 -8.97
N GLY A 192 -15.19 5.22 -8.14
CA GLY A 192 -14.59 6.42 -7.55
C GLY A 192 -15.33 6.99 -6.33
N LYS A 193 -16.33 6.28 -5.79
CA LYS A 193 -17.08 6.64 -4.58
C LYS A 193 -16.80 5.64 -3.47
N ILE A 194 -16.86 6.11 -2.21
CA ILE A 194 -16.85 5.24 -1.03
C ILE A 194 -18.29 4.89 -0.69
N LEU A 195 -18.62 3.60 -0.75
CA LEU A 195 -19.97 3.10 -0.46
C LEU A 195 -20.19 2.82 1.02
N ALA A 196 -19.16 2.33 1.71
CA ALA A 196 -19.20 2.05 3.14
C ALA A 196 -17.81 2.13 3.77
N VAL A 197 -17.72 2.48 5.05
CA VAL A 197 -16.50 2.52 5.84
C VAL A 197 -16.77 2.02 7.25
N GLY A 198 -15.91 1.16 7.77
CA GLY A 198 -15.94 0.73 9.17
C GLY A 198 -15.11 -0.50 9.45
N THR A 199 -15.13 -0.95 10.70
CA THR A 199 -14.62 -2.27 11.05
C THR A 199 -15.47 -3.35 10.39
N LEU A 200 -14.93 -4.56 10.23
CA LEU A 200 -15.70 -5.68 9.67
C LEU A 200 -17.00 -5.95 10.46
N GLU A 201 -16.96 -5.83 11.79
CA GLU A 201 -18.14 -5.96 12.65
C GLU A 201 -19.18 -4.89 12.33
N LYS A 202 -18.78 -3.61 12.26
CA LYS A 202 -19.67 -2.51 11.93
C LYS A 202 -20.32 -2.68 10.55
N LEU A 203 -19.57 -3.15 9.55
CA LEU A 203 -20.11 -3.41 8.22
C LEU A 203 -21.15 -4.55 8.25
N ARG A 204 -20.87 -5.63 8.99
CA ARG A 204 -21.80 -6.74 9.21
C ARG A 204 -23.10 -6.28 9.87
N ASP A 205 -23.01 -5.51 10.93
CA ASP A 205 -24.17 -5.03 11.68
C ASP A 205 -25.02 -4.05 10.85
N THR A 206 -24.38 -3.14 10.11
CA THR A 206 -25.07 -2.13 9.31
C THR A 206 -25.80 -2.75 8.12
N ILE A 207 -25.20 -3.75 7.45
CA ILE A 207 -25.71 -4.33 6.21
C ILE A 207 -26.56 -5.59 6.48
N GLY A 208 -26.38 -6.20 7.66
CA GLY A 208 -27.12 -7.39 8.07
C GLY A 208 -26.63 -8.69 7.44
N LEU A 209 -25.36 -8.73 6.97
CA LEU A 209 -24.72 -9.89 6.33
C LEU A 209 -23.46 -10.28 7.07
N LYS A 210 -23.12 -11.58 7.08
CA LYS A 210 -21.97 -12.11 7.85
C LYS A 210 -20.66 -12.10 7.06
N ASN A 211 -20.72 -12.36 5.76
CA ASN A 211 -19.56 -12.54 4.90
C ASN A 211 -19.24 -11.24 4.17
N LEU A 212 -17.95 -10.86 4.11
CA LEU A 212 -17.53 -9.64 3.42
C LEU A 212 -17.81 -9.71 1.90
N ASP A 213 -17.75 -10.90 1.30
CA ASP A 213 -18.11 -11.12 -0.10
C ASP A 213 -19.59 -10.72 -0.38
N GLU A 214 -20.51 -11.18 0.47
CA GLU A 214 -21.95 -10.86 0.37
C GLU A 214 -22.21 -9.37 0.60
N ILE A 215 -21.53 -8.78 1.60
CA ILE A 215 -21.58 -7.34 1.89
C ILE A 215 -21.13 -6.54 0.67
N PHE A 216 -20.01 -6.95 0.07
CA PHE A 216 -19.45 -6.29 -1.11
C PHE A 216 -20.40 -6.36 -2.30
N VAL A 217 -20.91 -7.55 -2.61
CA VAL A 217 -21.87 -7.77 -3.72
C VAL A 217 -23.12 -6.93 -3.53
N LYS A 218 -23.68 -6.89 -2.29
CA LYS A 218 -24.86 -6.08 -2.00
C LYS A 218 -24.59 -4.59 -2.22
N LEU A 219 -23.49 -4.05 -1.70
CA LEU A 219 -23.13 -2.63 -1.84
C LEU A 219 -22.89 -2.22 -3.30
N VAL A 220 -22.22 -3.07 -4.08
CA VAL A 220 -21.94 -2.81 -5.49
C VAL A 220 -23.14 -3.07 -6.38
N GLY A 221 -23.97 -4.07 -6.04
CA GLY A 221 -25.18 -4.45 -6.79
C GLY A 221 -26.28 -3.40 -6.69
N GLU A 222 -26.49 -2.80 -5.52
CA GLU A 222 -27.49 -1.75 -5.32
C GLU A 222 -27.21 -0.47 -6.17
N GLU A 223 -25.95 -0.23 -6.60
CA GLU A 223 -25.63 0.86 -7.55
C GLU A 223 -25.91 0.51 -9.03
N HIS A 224 -26.15 -0.76 -9.36
CA HIS A 224 -26.44 -1.17 -10.74
C HIS A 224 -27.95 -1.27 -11.05
N GLU A 225 -28.82 -1.07 -10.06
CA GLU A 225 -30.30 -1.11 -10.24
C GLU A 225 -30.93 0.28 -10.51
N PHE A 226 -30.12 1.32 -10.81
CA PHE A 226 -30.61 2.68 -11.16
C PHE A 226 -30.08 3.18 -12.48
#